data_7167bc89d245ad9413d894ed6127fcea
#
_entry.id   7167bc89d245ad9413d894ed6127fcea
#
_cell.length_a   1.000
_cell.length_b   1.000
_cell.length_c   1.000
_cell.angle_alpha   90.00
_cell.angle_beta   90.00
_cell.angle_gamma   90.00
#
_symmetry.space_group_name_H-M   'P 1'
#
loop_
_entity.id
_entity.type
_entity.pdbx_description
1 polymer ?
#
loop_
_entity_poly.entity_id
_entity_poly.type
_entity_poly.pdbx_seq_one_letter_code
_entity_poly.pdbx_strand_id
1 'polypeptide(L)'
;MKPAYYFRELWRYVKSAKSAVISSTIVIALAVLLLGIYITISINSVKLLKLIRDKVEIDAYLGDNFQEADATKLINNIKTIGGVKAIRYISKEEAAKIFEEDFGKDILEVFDYNPLPSSLKISLYDEYKTIERIEKIKAELQKYKEINDIVYAQKNLEILERNSNSLVFLNLSLLIIITFSSIFLVSNTIKLMISAKKQTIEVMKLIGASKETIRTPFILEGFFQGFAGSILAVIILQLFLNYFYSAYSNNDLNFTLIDSTFLILMVVFGTLLGTFGSAISIRKFLKLY
;
A
#
# COMPACT_ATOMS: atom_id res chain seq x y z
N MET A 1 40.82 -8.31 -18.94
CA MET A 1 40.59 -9.71 -18.50
C MET A 1 39.29 -10.21 -19.06
N LYS A 2 39.21 -11.46 -19.56
CA LYS A 2 38.03 -11.98 -20.27
C LYS A 2 36.86 -12.24 -19.29
N PRO A 3 35.63 -11.84 -19.56
CA PRO A 3 34.45 -12.04 -18.68
C PRO A 3 34.19 -13.52 -18.32
N ALA A 4 34.55 -14.44 -19.19
CA ALA A 4 34.48 -15.88 -18.96
C ALA A 4 35.31 -16.39 -17.76
N TYR A 5 36.38 -15.67 -17.39
CA TYR A 5 37.21 -16.00 -16.23
C TYR A 5 36.41 -15.78 -14.93
N TYR A 6 35.77 -14.62 -14.79
CA TYR A 6 34.95 -14.29 -13.60
C TYR A 6 33.78 -15.24 -13.43
N PHE A 7 33.15 -15.66 -14.53
CA PHE A 7 31.98 -16.57 -14.46
C PHE A 7 32.39 -17.98 -14.01
N ARG A 8 33.54 -18.47 -14.49
CA ARG A 8 34.10 -19.78 -14.08
C ARG A 8 34.59 -19.77 -12.63
N GLU A 9 35.16 -18.66 -12.19
CA GLU A 9 35.55 -18.45 -10.81
C GLU A 9 34.33 -18.39 -9.88
N LEU A 10 33.32 -17.65 -10.23
CA LEU A 10 32.01 -17.61 -9.51
C LEU A 10 31.43 -19.02 -9.34
N TRP A 11 31.39 -19.82 -10.39
CA TRP A 11 30.87 -21.18 -10.32
C TRP A 11 31.65 -22.07 -9.36
N ARG A 12 32.97 -21.92 -9.33
CA ARG A 12 33.86 -22.62 -8.40
C ARG A 12 33.62 -22.15 -6.94
N TYR A 13 33.42 -20.83 -6.74
CA TYR A 13 33.15 -20.25 -5.44
C TYR A 13 31.76 -20.71 -4.89
N VAL A 14 30.74 -20.74 -5.71
CA VAL A 14 29.40 -21.25 -5.32
C VAL A 14 29.49 -22.72 -4.91
N LYS A 15 30.30 -23.53 -5.60
CA LYS A 15 30.49 -24.96 -5.24
C LYS A 15 31.25 -25.15 -3.92
N SER A 16 32.18 -24.30 -3.57
CA SER A 16 33.00 -24.45 -2.35
C SER A 16 32.30 -23.95 -1.07
N ALA A 17 31.30 -23.07 -1.17
CA ALA A 17 30.59 -22.50 -0.03
C ALA A 17 29.07 -22.54 -0.19
N LYS A 18 28.53 -23.66 -0.70
CA LYS A 18 27.10 -23.83 -1.04
C LYS A 18 26.16 -23.43 0.09
N SER A 19 26.43 -23.84 1.31
CA SER A 19 25.58 -23.54 2.47
C SER A 19 25.51 -22.02 2.75
N ALA A 20 26.63 -21.33 2.68
CA ALA A 20 26.69 -19.88 2.91
C ALA A 20 25.95 -19.09 1.80
N VAL A 21 26.11 -19.51 0.54
CA VAL A 21 25.41 -18.91 -0.61
C VAL A 21 23.90 -19.12 -0.50
N ILE A 22 23.47 -20.34 -0.20
CA ILE A 22 22.04 -20.66 -0.03
C ILE A 22 21.46 -19.85 1.14
N SER A 23 22.13 -19.84 2.29
CA SER A 23 21.66 -19.09 3.47
C SER A 23 21.53 -17.60 3.19
N SER A 24 22.52 -16.98 2.52
CA SER A 24 22.44 -15.56 2.18
C SER A 24 21.34 -15.26 1.15
N THR A 25 21.14 -16.13 0.17
CA THR A 25 20.04 -15.99 -0.81
C THR A 25 18.68 -16.09 -0.13
N ILE A 26 18.49 -17.02 0.81
CA ILE A 26 17.26 -17.15 1.60
C ILE A 26 17.01 -15.91 2.47
N VAL A 27 18.05 -15.38 3.12
CA VAL A 27 17.93 -14.16 3.93
C VAL A 27 17.52 -12.96 3.08
N ILE A 28 18.10 -12.80 1.89
CA ILE A 28 17.72 -11.74 0.96
C ILE A 28 16.27 -11.96 0.48
N ALA A 29 15.91 -13.20 0.14
CA ALA A 29 14.54 -13.54 -0.27
C ALA A 29 13.52 -13.19 0.84
N LEU A 30 13.79 -13.56 2.08
CA LEU A 30 12.94 -13.22 3.23
C LEU A 30 12.84 -11.71 3.44
N ALA A 31 13.96 -10.99 3.35
CA ALA A 31 13.98 -9.55 3.52
C ALA A 31 13.12 -8.83 2.45
N VAL A 32 13.27 -9.23 1.17
CA VAL A 32 12.49 -8.68 0.06
C VAL A 32 11.04 -9.10 0.14
N LEU A 33 10.75 -10.33 0.56
CA LEU A 33 9.39 -10.84 0.76
C LEU A 33 8.65 -10.05 1.85
N LEU A 34 9.27 -9.84 3.01
CA LEU A 34 8.69 -9.05 4.10
C LEU A 34 8.39 -7.62 3.65
N LEU A 35 9.31 -7.00 2.92
CA LEU A 35 9.10 -5.67 2.36
C LEU A 35 7.94 -5.68 1.34
N GLY A 36 7.88 -6.69 0.48
CA GLY A 36 6.80 -6.85 -0.51
C GLY A 36 5.43 -7.03 0.15
N ILE A 37 5.31 -7.89 1.15
CA ILE A 37 4.09 -8.08 1.94
C ILE A 37 3.68 -6.76 2.60
N TYR A 38 4.63 -6.09 3.26
CA TYR A 38 4.37 -4.82 3.93
C TYR A 38 3.83 -3.75 2.97
N ILE A 39 4.47 -3.55 1.82
CA ILE A 39 4.03 -2.57 0.82
C ILE A 39 2.64 -2.95 0.27
N THR A 40 2.39 -4.24 0.03
CA THR A 40 1.08 -4.74 -0.41
C THR A 40 -0.03 -4.38 0.59
N ILE A 41 0.19 -4.65 1.87
CA ILE A 41 -0.75 -4.31 2.94
C ILE A 41 -0.95 -2.79 3.00
N SER A 42 0.13 -2.01 2.91
CA SER A 42 0.08 -0.55 2.97
C SER A 42 -0.76 0.05 1.82
N ILE A 43 -0.54 -0.40 0.58
CA ILE A 43 -1.31 0.06 -0.59
C ILE A 43 -2.79 -0.29 -0.45
N ASN A 44 -3.11 -1.51 -0.03
CA ASN A 44 -4.49 -1.94 0.13
C ASN A 44 -5.18 -1.23 1.31
N SER A 45 -4.46 -0.93 2.39
CA SER A 45 -4.98 -0.13 3.51
C SER A 45 -5.34 1.29 3.07
N VAL A 46 -4.49 1.96 2.28
CA VAL A 46 -4.78 3.30 1.74
C VAL A 46 -6.00 3.27 0.81
N LYS A 47 -6.14 2.23 -0.01
CA LYS A 47 -7.32 2.06 -0.87
C LYS A 47 -8.60 1.85 -0.08
N LEU A 48 -8.55 1.03 0.97
CA LEU A 48 -9.70 0.82 1.84
C LEU A 48 -10.15 2.13 2.48
N LEU A 49 -9.21 2.92 2.99
CA LEU A 49 -9.52 4.24 3.54
C LEU A 49 -10.16 5.16 2.48
N LYS A 50 -9.66 5.10 1.24
CA LYS A 50 -10.26 5.86 0.14
C LYS A 50 -11.68 5.40 -0.17
N LEU A 51 -11.94 4.10 -0.24
CA LEU A 51 -13.30 3.55 -0.45
C LEU A 51 -14.29 4.00 0.64
N ILE A 52 -13.85 4.02 1.91
CA ILE A 52 -14.68 4.52 3.01
C ILE A 52 -14.93 6.03 2.86
N ARG A 53 -13.90 6.80 2.49
CA ARG A 53 -14.03 8.25 2.24
C ARG A 53 -14.93 8.55 1.04
N ASP A 54 -14.88 7.73 -0.01
CA ASP A 54 -15.72 7.92 -1.20
C ASP A 54 -17.21 7.78 -0.88
N LYS A 55 -17.55 6.96 0.10
CA LYS A 55 -18.93 6.79 0.61
C LYS A 55 -19.42 7.95 1.51
N VAL A 56 -18.56 8.92 1.82
CA VAL A 56 -18.96 10.10 2.59
C VAL A 56 -19.73 11.05 1.68
N GLU A 57 -21.03 11.18 1.95
CA GLU A 57 -21.97 12.07 1.29
C GLU A 57 -22.69 12.92 2.36
N ILE A 58 -23.28 14.02 1.94
CA ILE A 58 -24.13 14.84 2.77
C ILE A 58 -25.58 14.56 2.38
N ASP A 59 -26.39 14.15 3.33
CA ASP A 59 -27.83 13.99 3.18
C ASP A 59 -28.51 15.25 3.72
N ALA A 60 -29.08 16.06 2.83
CA ALA A 60 -29.87 17.24 3.18
C ALA A 60 -31.34 16.89 3.08
N TYR A 61 -32.00 16.74 4.23
CA TYR A 61 -33.40 16.42 4.32
C TYR A 61 -34.26 17.65 4.06
N LEU A 62 -35.27 17.48 3.22
CA LEU A 62 -36.17 18.56 2.80
C LEU A 62 -37.38 18.63 3.71
N GLY A 63 -37.96 19.83 3.83
CA GLY A 63 -39.19 20.02 4.62
C GLY A 63 -40.39 19.29 4.01
N ASP A 64 -41.40 18.97 4.83
CA ASP A 64 -42.56 18.20 4.40
C ASP A 64 -43.40 18.87 3.29
N ASN A 65 -43.35 20.20 3.21
CA ASN A 65 -44.03 21.00 2.20
C ASN A 65 -43.26 21.19 0.90
N PHE A 66 -42.09 20.53 0.75
CA PHE A 66 -41.25 20.65 -0.44
C PHE A 66 -41.94 20.01 -1.64
N GLN A 67 -42.05 20.76 -2.75
CA GLN A 67 -42.61 20.24 -4.00
C GLN A 67 -41.50 19.73 -4.92
N GLU A 68 -41.68 18.56 -5.51
CA GLU A 68 -40.70 17.95 -6.42
C GLU A 68 -40.38 18.82 -7.64
N ALA A 69 -41.35 19.65 -8.07
CA ALA A 69 -41.13 20.60 -9.16
C ALA A 69 -40.02 21.63 -8.87
N ASP A 70 -39.79 21.96 -7.59
CA ASP A 70 -38.77 22.91 -7.17
C ASP A 70 -37.37 22.27 -7.01
N ALA A 71 -37.28 20.95 -7.06
CA ALA A 71 -36.05 20.22 -6.85
C ALA A 71 -34.94 20.63 -7.86
N THR A 72 -35.27 20.79 -9.14
CA THR A 72 -34.31 21.18 -10.17
C THR A 72 -33.74 22.57 -9.89
N LYS A 73 -34.55 23.52 -9.42
CA LYS A 73 -34.08 24.88 -9.11
C LYS A 73 -33.15 24.85 -7.89
N LEU A 74 -33.50 24.11 -6.84
CA LEU A 74 -32.71 23.97 -5.63
C LEU A 74 -31.39 23.30 -5.94
N ILE A 75 -31.38 22.21 -6.71
CA ILE A 75 -30.20 21.49 -7.15
C ILE A 75 -29.23 22.42 -7.92
N ASN A 76 -29.77 23.25 -8.85
CA ASN A 76 -28.95 24.16 -9.61
C ASN A 76 -28.30 25.24 -8.73
N ASN A 77 -28.98 25.70 -7.71
CA ASN A 77 -28.45 26.65 -6.75
C ASN A 77 -27.35 26.01 -5.89
N ILE A 78 -27.58 24.78 -5.37
CA ILE A 78 -26.61 24.08 -4.53
C ILE A 78 -25.36 23.67 -5.34
N LYS A 79 -25.50 23.35 -6.63
CA LYS A 79 -24.34 23.04 -7.50
C LYS A 79 -23.33 24.18 -7.62
N THR A 80 -23.73 25.42 -7.34
CA THR A 80 -22.81 26.58 -7.35
C THR A 80 -21.91 26.63 -6.11
N ILE A 81 -22.23 25.86 -5.07
CA ILE A 81 -21.41 25.78 -3.86
C ILE A 81 -20.10 25.04 -4.18
N GLY A 82 -18.98 25.67 -3.85
CA GLY A 82 -17.66 25.09 -4.10
C GLY A 82 -17.50 23.76 -3.36
N GLY A 83 -17.04 22.72 -4.08
CA GLY A 83 -16.79 21.40 -3.52
C GLY A 83 -17.91 20.38 -3.78
N VAL A 84 -19.06 20.79 -4.28
CA VAL A 84 -20.15 19.91 -4.69
C VAL A 84 -19.80 19.26 -6.03
N LYS A 85 -19.79 17.94 -6.07
CA LYS A 85 -19.50 17.13 -7.28
C LYS A 85 -20.77 16.73 -8.02
N ALA A 86 -21.72 16.19 -7.28
CA ALA A 86 -23.01 15.74 -7.81
C ALA A 86 -24.10 15.86 -6.76
N ILE A 87 -25.35 16.00 -7.20
CA ILE A 87 -26.53 16.02 -6.33
C ILE A 87 -27.55 15.09 -6.93
N ARG A 88 -28.12 14.21 -6.09
CA ARG A 88 -29.22 13.32 -6.43
C ARG A 88 -30.40 13.64 -5.53
N TYR A 89 -31.55 13.89 -6.12
CA TYR A 89 -32.83 14.00 -5.38
C TYR A 89 -33.35 12.59 -5.09
N ILE A 90 -33.79 12.36 -3.88
CA ILE A 90 -34.39 11.12 -3.41
C ILE A 90 -35.82 11.49 -2.95
N SER A 91 -36.83 10.95 -3.65
CA SER A 91 -38.21 11.15 -3.27
C SER A 91 -38.55 10.36 -2.00
N LYS A 92 -39.72 10.65 -1.38
CA LYS A 92 -40.20 9.89 -0.22
C LYS A 92 -40.39 8.40 -0.54
N GLU A 93 -40.84 8.08 -1.75
CA GLU A 93 -41.06 6.71 -2.23
C GLU A 93 -39.73 5.99 -2.46
N GLU A 94 -38.74 6.69 -3.02
CA GLU A 94 -37.41 6.15 -3.21
C GLU A 94 -36.68 5.94 -1.86
N ALA A 95 -36.85 6.88 -0.93
CA ALA A 95 -36.29 6.76 0.42
C ALA A 95 -36.88 5.53 1.16
N ALA A 96 -38.19 5.26 1.00
CA ALA A 96 -38.79 4.05 1.57
C ALA A 96 -38.17 2.76 0.98
N LYS A 97 -38.01 2.70 -0.34
CA LYS A 97 -37.37 1.53 -0.99
C LYS A 97 -35.94 1.29 -0.51
N ILE A 98 -35.14 2.35 -0.42
CA ILE A 98 -33.75 2.26 0.08
C ILE A 98 -33.79 1.76 1.53
N PHE A 99 -34.70 2.26 2.34
CA PHE A 99 -34.81 1.85 3.74
C PHE A 99 -35.26 0.38 3.88
N GLU A 100 -36.18 -0.09 3.05
CA GLU A 100 -36.61 -1.49 3.00
C GLU A 100 -35.46 -2.43 2.56
N GLU A 101 -34.63 -2.00 1.61
CA GLU A 101 -33.46 -2.75 1.16
C GLU A 101 -32.40 -2.90 2.25
N ASP A 102 -32.16 -1.83 3.02
CA ASP A 102 -31.12 -1.78 4.04
C ASP A 102 -31.54 -2.44 5.37
N PHE A 103 -32.81 -2.29 5.77
CA PHE A 103 -33.31 -2.68 7.10
C PHE A 103 -34.42 -3.73 7.10
N GLY A 104 -34.92 -4.10 5.92
CA GLY A 104 -36.07 -5.02 5.77
C GLY A 104 -37.40 -4.36 5.78
N LYS A 105 -38.43 -5.03 5.21
CA LYS A 105 -39.77 -4.48 5.00
C LYS A 105 -40.57 -4.28 6.28
N ASP A 106 -40.37 -5.12 7.27
CA ASP A 106 -41.19 -5.18 8.50
C ASP A 106 -41.19 -3.89 9.31
N ILE A 107 -40.17 -3.02 9.13
CA ILE A 107 -40.02 -1.80 9.93
C ILE A 107 -40.97 -0.70 9.44
N LEU A 108 -41.19 -0.57 8.13
CA LEU A 108 -42.07 0.43 7.57
C LEU A 108 -43.54 0.02 7.68
N GLU A 109 -43.84 -1.29 7.74
CA GLU A 109 -45.20 -1.81 7.91
C GLU A 109 -45.82 -1.43 9.28
N VAL A 110 -45.01 -1.01 10.25
CA VAL A 110 -45.49 -0.52 11.57
C VAL A 110 -46.16 0.87 11.45
N PHE A 111 -45.91 1.59 10.37
CA PHE A 111 -46.43 2.92 10.15
C PHE A 111 -47.56 2.90 9.10
N ASP A 112 -48.67 3.55 9.39
CA ASP A 112 -49.80 3.70 8.44
C ASP A 112 -49.47 4.59 7.24
N TYR A 113 -48.34 5.30 7.27
CA TYR A 113 -47.84 6.19 6.21
C TYR A 113 -46.32 6.17 6.17
N ASN A 114 -45.74 6.59 5.04
CA ASN A 114 -44.30 6.72 4.91
C ASN A 114 -43.78 7.93 5.73
N PRO A 115 -43.07 7.72 6.85
CA PRO A 115 -42.56 8.80 7.69
C PRO A 115 -41.25 9.43 7.16
N LEU A 116 -40.66 8.87 6.09
CA LEU A 116 -39.37 9.31 5.59
C LEU A 116 -39.50 10.59 4.77
N PRO A 117 -38.70 11.63 5.03
CA PRO A 117 -38.64 12.83 4.23
C PRO A 117 -37.97 12.60 2.89
N SER A 118 -38.24 13.43 1.89
CA SER A 118 -37.40 13.55 0.70
C SER A 118 -36.06 14.19 1.05
N SER A 119 -35.01 13.89 0.30
CA SER A 119 -33.67 14.40 0.58
C SER A 119 -32.88 14.69 -0.68
N LEU A 120 -31.85 15.50 -0.52
CA LEU A 120 -30.80 15.69 -1.51
C LEU A 120 -29.52 14.97 -1.02
N LYS A 121 -29.11 13.96 -1.74
CA LYS A 121 -27.84 13.29 -1.52
C LYS A 121 -26.74 14.02 -2.29
N ILE A 122 -25.82 14.65 -1.55
CA ILE A 122 -24.81 15.55 -2.10
C ILE A 122 -23.45 14.86 -1.99
N SER A 123 -22.89 14.49 -3.14
CA SER A 123 -21.53 13.96 -3.24
C SER A 123 -20.52 15.10 -3.41
N LEU A 124 -19.39 15.00 -2.73
CA LEU A 124 -18.34 16.02 -2.73
C LEU A 124 -17.09 15.54 -3.50
N TYR A 125 -16.30 16.50 -3.98
CA TYR A 125 -14.94 16.19 -4.44
C TYR A 125 -14.09 15.75 -3.25
N ASP A 126 -13.13 14.83 -3.49
CA ASP A 126 -12.31 14.20 -2.44
C ASP A 126 -11.58 15.21 -1.54
N GLU A 127 -11.14 16.33 -2.13
CA GLU A 127 -10.47 17.42 -1.41
C GLU A 127 -11.40 18.10 -0.39
N TYR A 128 -12.71 18.02 -0.58
CA TYR A 128 -13.72 18.64 0.29
C TYR A 128 -14.29 17.67 1.33
N LYS A 129 -13.91 16.39 1.31
CA LYS A 129 -14.33 15.39 2.29
C LYS A 129 -13.48 15.47 3.57
N THR A 130 -13.42 16.65 4.16
CA THR A 130 -12.82 16.93 5.47
C THR A 130 -13.84 17.58 6.37
N ILE A 131 -13.74 17.35 7.69
CA ILE A 131 -14.69 17.88 8.67
C ILE A 131 -14.84 19.40 8.51
N GLU A 132 -13.72 20.12 8.48
CA GLU A 132 -13.72 21.58 8.36
C GLU A 132 -14.46 22.07 7.09
N ARG A 133 -14.22 21.41 5.96
CA ARG A 133 -14.81 21.80 4.67
C ARG A 133 -16.29 21.40 4.58
N ILE A 134 -16.66 20.23 5.12
CA ILE A 134 -18.04 19.78 5.18
C ILE A 134 -18.87 20.71 6.07
N GLU A 135 -18.34 21.13 7.23
CA GLU A 135 -19.03 22.10 8.10
C GLU A 135 -19.23 23.45 7.40
N LYS A 136 -18.29 23.92 6.58
CA LYS A 136 -18.48 25.13 5.76
C LYS A 136 -19.60 24.93 4.72
N ILE A 137 -19.63 23.77 4.03
CA ILE A 137 -20.70 23.46 3.07
C ILE A 137 -22.03 23.34 3.79
N LYS A 138 -22.09 22.68 4.96
CA LYS A 138 -23.27 22.57 5.80
C LYS A 138 -23.83 23.94 6.17
N ALA A 139 -22.95 24.87 6.59
CA ALA A 139 -23.36 26.24 6.90
C ALA A 139 -23.93 27.00 5.68
N GLU A 140 -23.43 26.72 4.46
CA GLU A 140 -24.01 27.26 3.23
C GLU A 140 -25.36 26.62 2.89
N LEU A 141 -25.49 25.30 3.08
CA LEU A 141 -26.75 24.58 2.85
C LEU A 141 -27.84 25.00 3.82
N GLN A 142 -27.51 25.31 5.07
CA GLN A 142 -28.48 25.79 6.08
C GLN A 142 -29.14 27.16 5.74
N LYS A 143 -28.60 27.88 4.77
CA LYS A 143 -29.19 29.14 4.30
C LYS A 143 -30.48 28.92 3.45
N TYR A 144 -30.66 27.70 2.94
CA TYR A 144 -31.84 27.34 2.14
C TYR A 144 -32.97 26.91 3.08
N LYS A 145 -34.10 27.63 3.01
CA LYS A 145 -35.29 27.37 3.87
C LYS A 145 -35.95 26.03 3.59
N GLU A 146 -35.71 25.48 2.42
CA GLU A 146 -36.22 24.20 1.97
C GLU A 146 -35.56 23.01 2.67
N ILE A 147 -34.34 23.22 3.22
CA ILE A 147 -33.55 22.21 3.93
C ILE A 147 -33.90 22.30 5.42
N ASN A 148 -34.45 21.20 5.95
CA ASN A 148 -34.85 21.09 7.33
C ASN A 148 -33.74 20.58 8.24
N ASP A 149 -32.98 19.56 7.76
CA ASP A 149 -31.86 18.97 8.50
C ASP A 149 -30.75 18.51 7.55
N ILE A 150 -29.51 18.45 8.06
CA ILE A 150 -28.34 18.06 7.28
C ILE A 150 -27.55 17.05 8.10
N VAL A 151 -27.46 15.84 7.56
CA VAL A 151 -26.75 14.72 8.19
C VAL A 151 -25.60 14.26 7.29
N TYR A 152 -24.51 13.92 7.88
CA TYR A 152 -23.39 13.26 7.21
C TYR A 152 -22.69 12.32 8.20
N ALA A 153 -21.90 11.38 7.69
CA ALA A 153 -21.20 10.38 8.51
C ALA A 153 -20.01 11.01 9.27
N GLN A 154 -20.31 12.01 10.13
CA GLN A 154 -19.30 12.79 10.88
C GLN A 154 -18.36 11.89 11.67
N LYS A 155 -18.90 10.93 12.42
CA LYS A 155 -18.09 10.03 13.26
C LYS A 155 -17.12 9.18 12.45
N ASN A 156 -17.53 8.73 11.27
CA ASN A 156 -16.66 7.97 10.37
C ASN A 156 -15.54 8.87 9.82
N LEU A 157 -15.87 10.11 9.49
CA LEU A 157 -14.91 11.07 8.98
C LEU A 157 -13.89 11.50 10.05
N GLU A 158 -14.33 11.71 11.30
CA GLU A 158 -13.45 11.96 12.44
C GLU A 158 -12.44 10.84 12.66
N ILE A 159 -12.89 9.59 12.61
CA ILE A 159 -12.02 8.42 12.72
C ILE A 159 -11.02 8.38 11.56
N LEU A 160 -11.48 8.67 10.33
CA LEU A 160 -10.62 8.70 9.14
C LEU A 160 -9.57 9.81 9.22
N GLU A 161 -9.94 11.04 9.58
CA GLU A 161 -9.01 12.15 9.67
C GLU A 161 -8.01 11.98 10.81
N ARG A 162 -8.49 11.63 12.00
CA ARG A 162 -7.64 11.42 13.17
C ARG A 162 -6.60 10.32 12.95
N ASN A 163 -7.02 9.23 12.30
CA ASN A 163 -6.15 8.08 12.09
C ASN A 163 -5.32 8.17 10.80
N SER A 164 -5.78 8.92 9.79
CA SER A 164 -5.11 9.02 8.49
C SER A 164 -3.65 9.49 8.62
N ASN A 165 -3.41 10.60 9.31
CA ASN A 165 -2.06 11.13 9.51
C ASN A 165 -1.19 10.18 10.37
N SER A 166 -1.77 9.59 11.40
CA SER A 166 -1.10 8.62 12.25
C SER A 166 -0.75 7.34 11.50
N LEU A 167 -1.65 6.86 10.62
CA LEU A 167 -1.42 5.69 9.78
C LEU A 167 -0.33 5.95 8.73
N VAL A 168 -0.31 7.12 8.09
CA VAL A 168 0.76 7.49 7.16
C VAL A 168 2.11 7.54 7.87
N PHE A 169 2.18 8.18 9.04
CA PHE A 169 3.40 8.25 9.84
C PHE A 169 3.88 6.86 10.28
N LEU A 170 2.97 6.03 10.78
CA LEU A 170 3.27 4.66 11.19
C LEU A 170 3.76 3.80 10.01
N ASN A 171 3.10 3.93 8.85
CA ASN A 171 3.51 3.26 7.62
C ASN A 171 4.92 3.67 7.18
N LEU A 172 5.23 4.96 7.14
CA LEU A 172 6.56 5.44 6.79
C LEU A 172 7.63 4.96 7.79
N SER A 173 7.33 5.01 9.08
CA SER A 173 8.24 4.55 10.13
C SER A 173 8.54 3.07 10.01
N LEU A 174 7.52 2.23 9.79
CA LEU A 174 7.68 0.79 9.59
C LEU A 174 8.47 0.49 8.30
N LEU A 175 8.18 1.19 7.21
CA LEU A 175 8.93 1.05 5.96
C LEU A 175 10.43 1.32 6.16
N ILE A 176 10.75 2.39 6.87
CA ILE A 176 12.14 2.75 7.20
C ILE A 176 12.78 1.66 8.05
N ILE A 177 12.12 1.21 9.13
CA ILE A 177 12.64 0.17 10.04
C ILE A 177 12.87 -1.14 9.28
N ILE A 178 11.92 -1.60 8.47
CA ILE A 178 12.04 -2.83 7.68
C ILE A 178 13.18 -2.72 6.68
N THR A 179 13.31 -1.58 6.00
CA THR A 179 14.38 -1.34 5.02
C THR A 179 15.76 -1.37 5.70
N PHE A 180 15.95 -0.66 6.81
CA PHE A 180 17.20 -0.67 7.54
C PHE A 180 17.53 -2.05 8.12
N SER A 181 16.55 -2.74 8.69
CA SER A 181 16.71 -4.11 9.20
C SER A 181 17.12 -5.07 8.08
N SER A 182 16.51 -4.95 6.90
CA SER A 182 16.85 -5.76 5.71
C SER A 182 18.30 -5.52 5.27
N ILE A 183 18.72 -4.26 5.16
CA ILE A 183 20.10 -3.90 4.80
C ILE A 183 21.08 -4.46 5.84
N PHE A 184 20.76 -4.34 7.13
CA PHE A 184 21.60 -4.83 8.23
C PHE A 184 21.74 -6.36 8.19
N LEU A 185 20.63 -7.09 8.02
CA LEU A 185 20.60 -8.55 7.91
C LEU A 185 21.42 -9.03 6.72
N VAL A 186 21.19 -8.46 5.55
CA VAL A 186 21.94 -8.80 4.31
C VAL A 186 23.43 -8.51 4.48
N SER A 187 23.78 -7.34 5.01
CA SER A 187 25.18 -6.98 5.24
C SER A 187 25.90 -7.93 6.20
N ASN A 188 25.23 -8.34 7.30
CA ASN A 188 25.79 -9.29 8.25
C ASN A 188 25.96 -10.68 7.63
N THR A 189 25.01 -11.16 6.86
CA THR A 189 25.08 -12.46 6.18
C THR A 189 26.22 -12.49 5.18
N ILE A 190 26.36 -11.43 4.38
CA ILE A 190 27.48 -11.30 3.42
C ILE A 190 28.82 -11.20 4.15
N LYS A 191 28.88 -10.49 5.29
CA LYS A 191 30.09 -10.44 6.11
C LYS A 191 30.51 -11.83 6.61
N LEU A 192 29.56 -12.65 7.06
CA LEU A 192 29.83 -14.05 7.46
C LEU A 192 30.35 -14.87 6.28
N MET A 193 29.76 -14.71 5.10
CA MET A 193 30.22 -15.38 3.88
C MET A 193 31.66 -14.99 3.49
N ILE A 194 31.98 -13.68 3.55
CA ILE A 194 33.34 -13.20 3.29
C ILE A 194 34.31 -13.75 4.34
N SER A 195 33.94 -13.81 5.61
CA SER A 195 34.71 -14.35 6.69
C SER A 195 35.06 -15.83 6.49
N ALA A 196 34.08 -16.60 6.00
CA ALA A 196 34.31 -18.02 5.63
C ALA A 196 35.34 -18.21 4.51
N LYS A 197 35.57 -17.17 3.68
CA LYS A 197 36.56 -17.18 2.57
C LYS A 197 37.86 -16.44 2.93
N LYS A 198 38.11 -16.19 4.22
CA LYS A 198 39.29 -15.43 4.69
C LYS A 198 40.61 -15.97 4.15
N GLN A 199 40.82 -17.28 4.21
CA GLN A 199 42.06 -17.91 3.70
C GLN A 199 42.27 -17.64 2.21
N THR A 200 41.24 -17.72 1.40
CA THR A 200 41.35 -17.42 -0.04
C THR A 200 41.74 -15.97 -0.29
N ILE A 201 41.18 -15.04 0.49
CA ILE A 201 41.53 -13.61 0.40
C ILE A 201 42.96 -13.36 0.82
N GLU A 202 43.45 -14.02 1.86
CA GLU A 202 44.85 -13.93 2.32
C GLU A 202 45.83 -14.42 1.26
N VAL A 203 45.56 -15.57 0.64
CA VAL A 203 46.36 -16.08 -0.48
C VAL A 203 46.37 -15.08 -1.63
N MET A 204 45.25 -14.51 -2.03
CA MET A 204 45.17 -13.49 -3.07
C MET A 204 46.05 -12.26 -2.74
N LYS A 205 46.05 -11.83 -1.48
CA LYS A 205 46.88 -10.71 -1.04
C LYS A 205 48.39 -11.07 -1.12
N LEU A 206 48.76 -12.27 -0.68
CA LEU A 206 50.15 -12.72 -0.71
C LEU A 206 50.72 -12.78 -2.12
N ILE A 207 49.93 -13.14 -3.12
CA ILE A 207 50.35 -13.15 -4.53
C ILE A 207 50.25 -11.78 -5.19
N GLY A 208 49.94 -10.70 -4.43
CA GLY A 208 49.94 -9.34 -4.94
C GLY A 208 48.69 -8.94 -5.72
N ALA A 209 47.55 -9.63 -5.53
CA ALA A 209 46.29 -9.26 -6.19
C ALA A 209 45.82 -7.87 -5.80
N SER A 210 45.35 -7.07 -6.77
CA SER A 210 44.82 -5.74 -6.51
C SER A 210 43.54 -5.79 -5.67
N LYS A 211 43.23 -4.71 -4.93
CA LYS A 211 42.00 -4.62 -4.13
C LYS A 211 40.75 -4.83 -4.96
N GLU A 212 40.75 -4.39 -6.21
CA GLU A 212 39.62 -4.57 -7.13
C GLU A 212 39.49 -6.04 -7.56
N THR A 213 40.56 -6.72 -7.84
CA THR A 213 40.59 -8.16 -8.18
C THR A 213 39.99 -8.99 -7.02
N ILE A 214 40.25 -8.59 -5.77
CA ILE A 214 39.70 -9.27 -4.59
C ILE A 214 38.21 -8.94 -4.39
N ARG A 215 37.77 -7.70 -4.64
CA ARG A 215 36.38 -7.26 -4.38
C ARG A 215 35.41 -7.75 -5.43
N THR A 216 35.77 -7.72 -6.71
CA THR A 216 34.85 -7.97 -7.83
C THR A 216 34.08 -9.29 -7.71
N PRO A 217 34.71 -10.44 -7.40
CA PRO A 217 33.95 -11.69 -7.26
C PRO A 217 32.87 -11.65 -6.19
N PHE A 218 33.15 -11.02 -5.05
CA PHE A 218 32.15 -10.91 -3.95
C PHE A 218 30.99 -9.98 -4.28
N ILE A 219 31.26 -8.89 -5.00
CA ILE A 219 30.20 -7.98 -5.46
C ILE A 219 29.30 -8.67 -6.48
N LEU A 220 29.91 -9.42 -7.43
CA LEU A 220 29.15 -10.21 -8.40
C LEU A 220 28.32 -11.32 -7.71
N GLU A 221 28.89 -11.98 -6.70
CA GLU A 221 28.17 -12.98 -5.91
C GLU A 221 26.97 -12.36 -5.20
N GLY A 222 27.14 -11.18 -4.58
CA GLY A 222 26.04 -10.43 -3.97
C GLY A 222 24.96 -10.02 -4.97
N PHE A 223 25.35 -9.64 -6.19
CA PHE A 223 24.42 -9.36 -7.29
C PHE A 223 23.57 -10.60 -7.63
N PHE A 224 24.20 -11.75 -7.87
CA PHE A 224 23.48 -12.98 -8.22
C PHE A 224 22.58 -13.49 -7.08
N GLN A 225 23.05 -13.40 -5.84
CA GLN A 225 22.25 -13.76 -4.68
C GLN A 225 21.06 -12.81 -4.48
N GLY A 226 21.27 -11.50 -4.68
CA GLY A 226 20.22 -10.49 -4.65
C GLY A 226 19.18 -10.74 -5.73
N PHE A 227 19.62 -11.03 -6.95
CA PHE A 227 18.74 -11.33 -8.07
C PHE A 227 17.94 -12.63 -7.85
N ALA A 228 18.61 -13.72 -7.50
CA ALA A 228 17.94 -15.00 -7.24
C ALA A 228 17.01 -14.94 -6.03
N GLY A 229 17.44 -14.30 -4.93
CA GLY A 229 16.63 -14.11 -3.74
C GLY A 229 15.37 -13.28 -3.99
N SER A 230 15.50 -12.20 -4.76
CA SER A 230 14.33 -11.36 -5.10
C SER A 230 13.36 -12.06 -6.05
N ILE A 231 13.83 -12.86 -7.00
CA ILE A 231 12.95 -13.69 -7.83
C ILE A 231 12.17 -14.68 -6.96
N LEU A 232 12.83 -15.37 -6.04
CA LEU A 232 12.18 -16.28 -5.11
C LEU A 232 11.12 -15.54 -4.26
N ALA A 233 11.45 -14.36 -3.75
CA ALA A 233 10.51 -13.53 -3.00
C ALA A 233 9.27 -13.15 -3.82
N VAL A 234 9.47 -12.73 -5.08
CA VAL A 234 8.38 -12.38 -6.00
C VAL A 234 7.48 -13.59 -6.28
N ILE A 235 8.07 -14.76 -6.57
CA ILE A 235 7.31 -15.99 -6.82
C ILE A 235 6.46 -16.35 -5.59
N ILE A 236 7.06 -16.36 -4.40
CA ILE A 236 6.36 -16.69 -3.15
C ILE A 236 5.24 -15.69 -2.88
N LEU A 237 5.51 -14.38 -3.04
CA LEU A 237 4.52 -13.33 -2.84
C LEU A 237 3.35 -13.49 -3.81
N GLN A 238 3.62 -13.76 -5.07
CA GLN A 238 2.58 -13.91 -6.09
C GLN A 238 1.71 -15.16 -5.86
N LEU A 239 2.33 -16.28 -5.48
CA LEU A 239 1.60 -17.49 -5.10
C LEU A 239 0.70 -17.24 -3.88
N PHE A 240 1.21 -16.56 -2.87
CA PHE A 240 0.47 -16.18 -1.67
C PHE A 240 -0.74 -15.29 -2.01
N LEU A 241 -0.51 -14.24 -2.82
CA LEU A 241 -1.58 -13.31 -3.21
C LEU A 241 -2.64 -13.97 -4.08
N ASN A 242 -2.24 -14.84 -5.01
CA ASN A 242 -3.19 -15.59 -5.84
C ASN A 242 -4.03 -16.55 -5.01
N TYR A 243 -3.42 -17.24 -4.04
CA TYR A 243 -4.15 -18.10 -3.11
C TYR A 243 -5.15 -17.30 -2.27
N PHE A 244 -4.72 -16.17 -1.73
CA PHE A 244 -5.56 -15.30 -0.91
C PHE A 244 -6.71 -14.71 -1.75
N TYR A 245 -6.44 -14.27 -2.97
CA TYR A 245 -7.46 -13.78 -3.89
C TYR A 245 -8.49 -14.86 -4.22
N SER A 246 -8.05 -16.08 -4.54
CA SER A 246 -8.96 -17.20 -4.83
C SER A 246 -9.85 -17.58 -3.64
N ALA A 247 -9.32 -17.46 -2.42
CA ALA A 247 -10.06 -17.80 -1.19
C ALA A 247 -11.11 -16.73 -0.82
N TYR A 248 -10.87 -15.45 -1.17
CA TYR A 248 -11.70 -14.32 -0.72
C TYR A 248 -12.37 -13.54 -1.85
N SER A 249 -12.27 -14.01 -3.10
CA SER A 249 -12.83 -13.36 -4.30
C SER A 249 -14.36 -13.21 -4.29
N ASN A 250 -15.06 -13.94 -3.43
CA ASN A 250 -16.52 -13.86 -3.31
C ASN A 250 -17.01 -12.68 -2.44
N ASN A 251 -16.11 -11.95 -1.83
CA ASN A 251 -16.46 -10.74 -1.09
C ASN A 251 -16.09 -9.52 -1.94
N ASP A 252 -16.93 -8.48 -1.94
CA ASP A 252 -16.78 -7.21 -2.68
C ASP A 252 -15.47 -6.44 -2.41
N LEU A 253 -14.53 -7.03 -1.70
CA LEU A 253 -13.21 -6.48 -1.43
C LEU A 253 -12.30 -6.71 -2.65
N ASN A 254 -12.34 -5.79 -3.59
CA ASN A 254 -11.41 -5.73 -4.72
C ASN A 254 -9.98 -5.45 -4.24
N PHE A 255 -9.29 -6.49 -3.74
CA PHE A 255 -7.85 -6.40 -3.48
C PHE A 255 -7.13 -6.13 -4.79
N THR A 256 -6.31 -5.10 -4.82
CA THR A 256 -5.48 -4.84 -5.99
C THR A 256 -4.40 -5.91 -6.05
N LEU A 257 -4.47 -6.69 -7.13
CA LEU A 257 -3.33 -7.49 -7.56
C LEU A 257 -2.17 -6.53 -7.82
N ILE A 258 -1.01 -6.91 -7.35
CA ILE A 258 0.21 -6.13 -7.51
C ILE A 258 0.53 -6.03 -9.01
N ASP A 259 0.71 -4.81 -9.49
CA ASP A 259 1.11 -4.54 -10.86
C ASP A 259 2.48 -5.16 -11.16
N SER A 260 2.66 -5.62 -12.39
CA SER A 260 3.94 -6.15 -12.89
C SER A 260 5.11 -5.18 -12.66
N THR A 261 4.87 -3.88 -12.74
CA THR A 261 5.84 -2.83 -12.44
C THR A 261 6.39 -2.96 -11.01
N PHE A 262 5.53 -3.22 -10.04
CA PHE A 262 5.96 -3.39 -8.65
C PHE A 262 6.83 -4.65 -8.46
N LEU A 263 6.48 -5.76 -9.13
CA LEU A 263 7.26 -6.99 -9.07
C LEU A 263 8.68 -6.77 -9.65
N ILE A 264 8.78 -6.04 -10.76
CA ILE A 264 10.06 -5.64 -11.35
C ILE A 264 10.86 -4.78 -10.38
N LEU A 265 10.23 -3.79 -9.75
CA LEU A 265 10.88 -2.93 -8.75
C LEU A 265 11.39 -3.73 -7.55
N MET A 266 10.68 -4.75 -7.08
CA MET A 266 11.14 -5.66 -6.04
C MET A 266 12.41 -6.42 -6.45
N VAL A 267 12.46 -6.91 -7.70
CA VAL A 267 13.66 -7.61 -8.22
C VAL A 267 14.85 -6.66 -8.31
N VAL A 268 14.65 -5.45 -8.81
CA VAL A 268 15.69 -4.41 -8.88
C VAL A 268 16.17 -4.06 -7.47
N PHE A 269 15.26 -3.83 -6.53
CA PHE A 269 15.60 -3.48 -5.15
C PHE A 269 16.39 -4.59 -4.46
N GLY A 270 15.97 -5.85 -4.55
CA GLY A 270 16.68 -6.97 -3.94
C GLY A 270 18.05 -7.21 -4.57
N THR A 271 18.18 -7.00 -5.87
CA THR A 271 19.47 -7.04 -6.57
C THR A 271 20.41 -5.94 -6.07
N LEU A 272 19.90 -4.73 -5.88
CA LEU A 272 20.65 -3.61 -5.30
C LEU A 272 21.04 -3.90 -3.86
N LEU A 273 20.14 -4.43 -3.02
CA LEU A 273 20.45 -4.82 -1.64
C LEU A 273 21.61 -5.81 -1.57
N GLY A 274 21.59 -6.87 -2.39
CA GLY A 274 22.67 -7.85 -2.46
C GLY A 274 24.00 -7.23 -2.92
N THR A 275 23.96 -6.39 -3.94
CA THR A 275 25.14 -5.72 -4.50
C THR A 275 25.75 -4.73 -3.51
N PHE A 276 24.95 -3.82 -2.94
CA PHE A 276 25.41 -2.82 -1.98
C PHE A 276 25.84 -3.47 -0.65
N GLY A 277 25.07 -4.44 -0.15
CA GLY A 277 25.42 -5.19 1.05
C GLY A 277 26.78 -5.87 0.92
N SER A 278 27.05 -6.51 -0.24
CA SER A 278 28.35 -7.11 -0.54
C SER A 278 29.46 -6.06 -0.65
N ALA A 279 29.22 -4.97 -1.36
CA ALA A 279 30.22 -3.90 -1.53
C ALA A 279 30.62 -3.25 -0.20
N ILE A 280 29.65 -3.01 0.70
CA ILE A 280 29.92 -2.46 2.03
C ILE A 280 30.68 -3.46 2.89
N SER A 281 30.26 -4.72 2.90
CA SER A 281 30.85 -5.78 3.73
C SER A 281 32.27 -6.07 3.33
N ILE A 282 32.60 -6.20 2.03
CA ILE A 282 33.96 -6.44 1.58
C ILE A 282 34.90 -5.26 1.80
N ARG A 283 34.39 -4.01 1.67
CA ARG A 283 35.18 -2.81 1.99
C ARG A 283 35.57 -2.77 3.45
N LYS A 284 34.65 -3.08 4.34
CA LYS A 284 34.89 -3.10 5.79
C LYS A 284 35.87 -4.21 6.17
N PHE A 285 35.72 -5.39 5.56
CA PHE A 285 36.63 -6.52 5.79
C PHE A 285 38.06 -6.21 5.33
N LEU A 286 38.24 -5.62 4.14
CA LEU A 286 39.59 -5.30 3.61
C LEU A 286 40.27 -4.14 4.34
N LYS A 287 39.55 -3.35 5.15
CA LYS A 287 40.14 -2.32 6.01
C LYS A 287 40.66 -2.89 7.34
N LEU A 288 40.07 -3.98 7.82
CA LEU A 288 40.40 -4.61 9.10
C LEU A 288 41.59 -5.58 9.01
N TYR A 289 41.92 -6.02 7.83
CA TYR A 289 43.01 -6.95 7.50
C TYR A 289 43.85 -6.39 6.34
#